data_b5b4b26460d4133ccb4d18a5b4c64a0a
#
_entry.id   b5b4b26460d4133ccb4d18a5b4c64a0a
#
_cell.length_a   1.000
_cell.length_b   1.000
_cell.length_c   1.000
_cell.angle_alpha   90.00
_cell.angle_beta   90.00
_cell.angle_gamma   90.00
#
_symmetry.space_group_name_H-M   'P 1'
#
loop_
_entity.id
_entity.type
_entity.pdbx_description
1 polymer ?
#
loop_
_entity_poly.entity_id
_entity_poly.type
_entity_poly.pdbx_seq_one_letter_code
_entity_poly.pdbx_strand_id
1 'polypeptide(L)'
;MKWLDQVFRNWRIRKVLPHTGPAERLLDVGCGDGEFLRQLDRNGMGIDPRLGKLVDVPGVQFVRGNFPGDLPVTEPFDAITMLAVLEHVPEPAKPAWPSACHRLLAADGRVVLTVPSPRIDTILAVLRFFRLVDGMALEEHHGFNPSVVKPLFESAGFRLAIHKKFQLGLNNLFVFTKIV
;
A
#
# COMPACT_ATOMS: atom_id res chain seq x y z
N MET A 1 9.87 -16.23 -5.11
CA MET A 1 10.33 -14.96 -4.51
C MET A 1 11.62 -15.24 -3.75
N LYS A 2 12.69 -14.49 -4.03
CA LYS A 2 13.99 -14.67 -3.37
C LYS A 2 13.92 -14.16 -1.94
N TRP A 3 14.82 -14.66 -1.10
CA TRP A 3 14.85 -14.32 0.33
C TRP A 3 14.99 -12.81 0.59
N LEU A 4 15.73 -12.08 -0.26
CA LEU A 4 15.86 -10.62 -0.15
C LEU A 4 14.52 -9.90 -0.38
N ASP A 5 13.71 -10.35 -1.33
CA ASP A 5 12.37 -9.78 -1.57
C ASP A 5 11.48 -9.94 -0.32
N GLN A 6 11.60 -11.09 0.35
CA GLN A 6 10.88 -11.35 1.62
C GLN A 6 11.39 -10.44 2.73
N VAL A 7 12.70 -10.24 2.84
CA VAL A 7 13.29 -9.34 3.85
C VAL A 7 12.81 -7.91 3.63
N PHE A 8 12.82 -7.40 2.40
CA PHE A 8 12.34 -6.05 2.09
C PHE A 8 10.84 -5.90 2.34
N ARG A 9 10.05 -6.91 1.96
CA ARG A 9 8.60 -6.94 2.25
C ARG A 9 8.33 -6.92 3.74
N ASN A 10 8.95 -7.79 4.52
CA ASN A 10 8.78 -7.85 5.97
C ASN A 10 9.24 -6.57 6.66
N TRP A 11 10.32 -5.96 6.20
CA TRP A 11 10.77 -4.66 6.70
C TRP A 11 9.73 -3.57 6.43
N ARG A 12 9.13 -3.56 5.22
CA ARG A 12 8.03 -2.64 4.87
C ARG A 12 6.84 -2.84 5.80
N ILE A 13 6.38 -4.07 5.97
CA ILE A 13 5.27 -4.42 6.85
C ILE A 13 5.54 -3.91 8.27
N ARG A 14 6.69 -4.23 8.85
CA ARG A 14 7.07 -3.78 10.21
C ARG A 14 7.12 -2.25 10.35
N LYS A 15 7.40 -1.53 9.28
CA LYS A 15 7.39 -0.06 9.29
C LYS A 15 5.98 0.51 9.23
N VAL A 16 5.06 -0.16 8.58
CA VAL A 16 3.67 0.27 8.40
C VAL A 16 2.81 -0.07 9.61
N LEU A 17 2.97 -1.25 10.20
CA LEU A 17 2.16 -1.76 11.31
C LEU A 17 1.91 -0.74 12.45
N PRO A 18 2.92 -0.01 12.97
CA PRO A 18 2.70 0.96 14.07
C PRO A 18 1.81 2.15 13.66
N HIS A 19 1.63 2.36 12.37
CA HIS A 19 0.89 3.50 11.83
C HIS A 19 -0.56 3.17 11.46
N THR A 20 -0.97 1.90 11.47
CA THR A 20 -2.37 1.52 11.25
C THR A 20 -3.28 1.89 12.43
N GLY A 21 -2.69 2.21 13.57
CA GLY A 21 -3.44 2.58 14.77
C GLY A 21 -4.17 1.39 15.41
N PRO A 22 -5.11 1.65 16.31
CA PRO A 22 -5.95 0.63 16.92
C PRO A 22 -7.11 0.23 15.99
N ALA A 23 -6.88 0.23 14.67
CA ALA A 23 -7.91 -0.08 13.69
C ALA A 23 -8.53 -1.46 13.97
N GLU A 24 -9.83 -1.48 14.20
CA GLU A 24 -10.58 -2.73 14.35
C GLU A 24 -10.88 -3.35 13.00
N ARG A 25 -10.98 -2.50 11.97
CA ARG A 25 -11.29 -2.90 10.60
C ARG A 25 -10.35 -2.22 9.60
N LEU A 26 -9.58 -3.02 8.87
CA LEU A 26 -8.57 -2.52 7.93
C LEU A 26 -8.84 -3.00 6.50
N LEU A 27 -8.65 -2.11 5.52
CA LEU A 27 -8.60 -2.44 4.10
C LEU A 27 -7.16 -2.41 3.60
N ASP A 28 -6.69 -3.52 3.01
CA ASP A 28 -5.39 -3.57 2.32
C ASP A 28 -5.61 -3.61 0.80
N VAL A 29 -5.26 -2.53 0.14
CA VAL A 29 -5.37 -2.38 -1.32
C VAL A 29 -4.06 -2.83 -1.96
N GLY A 30 -4.16 -3.78 -2.91
CA GLY A 30 -3.00 -4.45 -3.47
C GLY A 30 -2.42 -5.50 -2.52
N CYS A 31 -3.30 -6.26 -1.86
CA CYS A 31 -2.93 -7.19 -0.79
C CYS A 31 -2.11 -8.41 -1.24
N GLY A 32 -2.04 -8.70 -2.53
CA GLY A 32 -1.25 -9.79 -3.11
C GLY A 32 -1.62 -11.17 -2.54
N ASP A 33 -0.69 -11.74 -1.77
CA ASP A 33 -0.86 -13.03 -1.09
C ASP A 33 -1.44 -12.92 0.34
N GLY A 34 -1.85 -11.71 0.76
CA GLY A 34 -2.44 -11.45 2.08
C GLY A 34 -1.45 -11.43 3.25
N GLU A 35 -0.15 -11.41 2.98
CA GLU A 35 0.89 -11.47 4.03
C GLU A 35 0.77 -10.35 5.06
N PHE A 36 0.44 -9.13 4.63
CA PHE A 36 0.26 -8.00 5.54
C PHE A 36 -0.91 -8.24 6.49
N LEU A 37 -2.06 -8.64 5.97
CA LEU A 37 -3.27 -8.90 6.76
C LEU A 37 -3.07 -10.08 7.71
N ARG A 38 -2.32 -11.11 7.29
CA ARG A 38 -1.97 -12.25 8.16
C ARG A 38 -1.14 -11.84 9.38
N GLN A 39 -0.26 -10.85 9.23
CA GLN A 39 0.57 -10.35 10.34
C GLN A 39 -0.16 -9.38 11.26
N LEU A 40 -1.33 -8.88 10.86
CA LEU A 40 -2.09 -7.92 11.65
C LEU A 40 -2.86 -8.54 12.82
N ASP A 41 -3.28 -9.81 12.71
CA ASP A 41 -4.16 -10.49 13.68
C ASP A 41 -5.42 -9.66 14.01
N ARG A 42 -6.10 -9.16 12.97
CA ARG A 42 -7.28 -8.28 13.07
C ARG A 42 -8.25 -8.55 11.95
N ASN A 43 -9.50 -8.10 12.13
CA ASN A 43 -10.49 -8.12 11.07
C ASN A 43 -10.07 -7.18 9.92
N GLY A 44 -10.33 -7.61 8.70
CA GLY A 44 -9.92 -6.81 7.56
C GLY A 44 -10.46 -7.29 6.23
N MET A 45 -10.13 -6.53 5.21
CA MET A 45 -10.41 -6.87 3.83
C MET A 45 -9.17 -6.62 2.98
N GLY A 46 -8.86 -7.54 2.09
CA GLY A 46 -7.83 -7.39 1.07
C GLY A 46 -8.45 -7.34 -0.31
N ILE A 47 -8.01 -6.42 -1.17
CA ILE A 47 -8.41 -6.38 -2.58
C ILE A 47 -7.17 -6.37 -3.48
N ASP A 48 -7.15 -7.27 -4.48
CA ASP A 48 -6.06 -7.34 -5.46
C ASP A 48 -6.57 -7.99 -6.77
N PRO A 49 -6.31 -7.42 -7.95
CA PRO A 49 -6.68 -8.03 -9.23
C PRO A 49 -5.90 -9.33 -9.51
N ARG A 50 -4.69 -9.46 -8.97
CA ARG A 50 -3.82 -10.63 -9.13
C ARG A 50 -3.83 -11.53 -7.89
N LEU A 51 -4.93 -11.50 -7.13
CA LEU A 51 -5.06 -12.29 -5.91
C LEU A 51 -4.61 -13.73 -6.12
N GLY A 52 -3.52 -14.12 -5.44
CA GLY A 52 -2.90 -15.42 -5.57
C GLY A 52 -3.64 -16.53 -4.83
N LYS A 53 -2.94 -17.65 -4.58
CA LYS A 53 -3.44 -18.70 -3.70
C LYS A 53 -3.37 -18.21 -2.26
N LEU A 54 -4.52 -17.91 -1.71
CA LEU A 54 -4.65 -17.40 -0.34
C LEU A 54 -4.56 -18.52 0.68
N VAL A 55 -3.99 -18.19 1.82
CA VAL A 55 -4.20 -18.92 3.06
C VAL A 55 -5.42 -18.28 3.73
N ASP A 56 -6.32 -19.12 4.23
CA ASP A 56 -7.45 -18.65 5.02
C ASP A 56 -6.93 -17.90 6.26
N VAL A 57 -7.37 -16.64 6.41
CA VAL A 57 -6.99 -15.79 7.55
C VAL A 57 -8.27 -15.47 8.31
N PRO A 58 -8.42 -15.96 9.55
CA PRO A 58 -9.62 -15.69 10.33
C PRO A 58 -9.93 -14.19 10.42
N GLY A 59 -11.19 -13.81 10.19
CA GLY A 59 -11.62 -12.41 10.24
C GLY A 59 -11.21 -11.56 9.03
N VAL A 60 -10.58 -12.13 8.01
CA VAL A 60 -10.19 -11.42 6.79
C VAL A 60 -10.96 -11.90 5.57
N GLN A 61 -11.56 -10.97 4.85
CA GLN A 61 -12.19 -11.21 3.56
C GLN A 61 -11.25 -10.79 2.43
N PHE A 62 -11.07 -11.66 1.41
CA PHE A 62 -10.28 -11.34 0.23
C PHE A 62 -11.17 -11.18 -0.99
N VAL A 63 -10.94 -10.11 -1.76
CA VAL A 63 -11.68 -9.77 -2.98
C VAL A 63 -10.71 -9.76 -4.15
N ARG A 64 -10.98 -10.58 -5.16
CA ARG A 64 -10.26 -10.48 -6.44
C ARG A 64 -10.92 -9.41 -7.29
N GLY A 65 -10.25 -8.28 -7.48
CA GLY A 65 -10.81 -7.16 -8.22
C GLY A 65 -9.93 -5.92 -8.19
N ASN A 66 -10.36 -4.91 -8.90
CA ASN A 66 -9.70 -3.60 -9.00
C ASN A 66 -10.28 -2.62 -8.00
N PHE A 67 -9.41 -2.00 -7.23
CA PHE A 67 -9.81 -0.88 -6.37
C PHE A 67 -10.06 0.38 -7.20
N PRO A 68 -11.09 1.17 -6.90
CA PRO A 68 -12.16 0.92 -5.91
C PRO A 68 -13.38 0.21 -6.48
N GLY A 69 -13.42 -0.06 -7.79
CA GLY A 69 -14.62 -0.43 -8.53
C GLY A 69 -15.24 -1.76 -8.11
N ASP A 70 -14.40 -2.76 -7.79
CA ASP A 70 -14.87 -4.11 -7.47
C ASP A 70 -14.96 -4.35 -5.95
N LEU A 71 -14.73 -3.31 -5.14
CA LEU A 71 -14.89 -3.42 -3.69
C LEU A 71 -16.38 -3.51 -3.34
N PRO A 72 -16.82 -4.53 -2.60
CA PRO A 72 -18.20 -4.61 -2.15
C PRO A 72 -18.52 -3.43 -1.20
N VAL A 73 -19.77 -2.97 -1.23
CA VAL A 73 -20.23 -1.95 -0.29
C VAL A 73 -20.10 -2.50 1.12
N THR A 74 -19.47 -1.74 1.98
CA THR A 74 -19.12 -2.20 3.31
C THR A 74 -19.27 -1.07 4.32
N GLU A 75 -19.26 -1.43 5.60
CA GLU A 75 -19.07 -0.47 6.68
C GLU A 75 -17.73 0.24 6.53
N PRO A 76 -17.59 1.46 7.08
CA PRO A 76 -16.34 2.22 7.00
C PRO A 76 -15.14 1.46 7.60
N PHE A 77 -13.97 1.73 7.07
CA PHE A 77 -12.69 1.22 7.60
C PHE A 77 -12.03 2.24 8.50
N ASP A 78 -11.31 1.77 9.52
CA ASP A 78 -10.50 2.64 10.40
C ASP A 78 -9.16 2.97 9.76
N ALA A 79 -8.65 2.05 8.95
CA ALA A 79 -7.42 2.27 8.21
C ALA A 79 -7.48 1.64 6.81
N ILE A 80 -6.84 2.31 5.85
CA ILE A 80 -6.60 1.77 4.50
C ILE A 80 -5.09 1.75 4.27
N THR A 81 -4.58 0.61 3.81
CA THR A 81 -3.16 0.45 3.47
C THR A 81 -2.96 0.26 1.98
N MET A 82 -1.83 0.77 1.46
CA MET A 82 -1.36 0.59 0.08
C MET A 82 0.16 0.42 0.10
N LEU A 83 0.64 -0.81 0.05
CA LEU A 83 2.05 -1.11 0.23
C LEU A 83 2.75 -1.35 -1.12
N ALA A 84 3.34 -0.31 -1.70
CA ALA A 84 3.95 -0.33 -3.04
C ALA A 84 2.89 -0.66 -4.13
N VAL A 85 1.85 0.14 -4.19
CA VAL A 85 0.70 -0.04 -5.10
C VAL A 85 0.46 1.20 -5.95
N LEU A 86 0.51 2.39 -5.36
CA LEU A 86 0.12 3.65 -6.03
C LEU A 86 0.97 3.94 -7.27
N GLU A 87 2.21 3.51 -7.30
CA GLU A 87 3.12 3.63 -8.45
C GLU A 87 2.66 2.84 -9.67
N HIS A 88 1.86 1.79 -9.49
CA HIS A 88 1.32 0.96 -10.57
C HIS A 88 -0.03 1.45 -11.08
N VAL A 89 -0.62 2.44 -10.43
CA VAL A 89 -1.89 3.02 -10.86
C VAL A 89 -1.67 3.94 -12.05
N PRO A 90 -2.41 3.76 -13.16
CA PRO A 90 -2.32 4.67 -14.31
C PRO A 90 -2.60 6.12 -13.91
N GLU A 91 -1.84 7.07 -14.45
CA GLU A 91 -1.95 8.51 -14.11
C GLU A 91 -3.40 9.04 -14.14
N PRO A 92 -4.23 8.73 -15.15
CA PRO A 92 -5.60 9.22 -15.19
C PRO A 92 -6.50 8.68 -14.08
N ALA A 93 -6.15 7.51 -13.52
CA ALA A 93 -6.93 6.86 -12.46
C ALA A 93 -6.52 7.30 -11.05
N LYS A 94 -5.28 7.81 -10.87
CA LYS A 94 -4.74 8.18 -9.56
C LYS A 94 -5.63 9.14 -8.75
N PRO A 95 -6.24 10.19 -9.31
CA PRO A 95 -7.08 11.10 -8.52
C PRO A 95 -8.33 10.46 -7.92
N ALA A 96 -8.85 9.41 -8.52
CA ALA A 96 -10.03 8.71 -8.01
C ALA A 96 -9.72 7.88 -6.73
N TRP A 97 -8.47 7.49 -6.51
CA TRP A 97 -8.08 6.61 -5.40
C TRP A 97 -8.17 7.31 -4.03
N PRO A 98 -7.58 8.48 -3.81
CA PRO A 98 -7.77 9.19 -2.53
C PRO A 98 -9.23 9.54 -2.26
N SER A 99 -10.00 9.94 -3.27
CA SER A 99 -11.43 10.22 -3.13
C SER A 99 -12.21 8.97 -2.70
N ALA A 100 -11.87 7.80 -3.24
CA ALA A 100 -12.45 6.53 -2.81
C ALA A 100 -12.06 6.21 -1.36
N CYS A 101 -10.79 6.38 -0.99
CA CYS A 101 -10.32 6.20 0.39
C CYS A 101 -11.09 7.11 1.36
N HIS A 102 -11.31 8.37 0.97
CA HIS A 102 -12.04 9.32 1.82
C HIS A 102 -13.48 8.85 2.09
N ARG A 103 -14.17 8.32 1.09
CA ARG A 103 -15.53 7.77 1.26
C ARG A 103 -15.59 6.50 2.10
N LEU A 104 -14.57 5.66 1.98
CA LEU A 104 -14.50 4.35 2.65
C LEU A 104 -14.00 4.42 4.09
N LEU A 105 -13.37 5.52 4.50
CA LEU A 105 -12.85 5.67 5.85
C LEU A 105 -13.88 6.25 6.83
N ALA A 106 -13.83 5.76 8.06
CA ALA A 106 -14.45 6.39 9.21
C ALA A 106 -13.94 7.83 9.42
N ALA A 107 -14.61 8.61 10.28
CA ALA A 107 -14.28 10.02 10.52
C ALA A 107 -12.83 10.23 10.96
N ASP A 108 -12.33 9.39 11.89
CA ASP A 108 -10.95 9.44 12.40
C ASP A 108 -10.00 8.50 11.65
N GLY A 109 -10.44 8.01 10.48
CA GLY A 109 -9.71 7.03 9.70
C GLY A 109 -8.43 7.59 9.07
N ARG A 110 -7.54 6.67 8.70
CA ARG A 110 -6.25 7.02 8.12
C ARG A 110 -5.89 6.19 6.91
N VAL A 111 -5.09 6.77 6.03
CA VAL A 111 -4.43 6.03 4.95
C VAL A 111 -2.96 5.92 5.29
N VAL A 112 -2.42 4.70 5.17
CA VAL A 112 -0.99 4.42 5.33
C VAL A 112 -0.49 3.82 4.02
N LEU A 113 0.42 4.50 3.36
CA LEU A 113 0.94 4.01 2.09
C LEU A 113 2.45 4.07 2.00
N THR A 114 3.01 3.19 1.20
CA THR A 114 4.42 3.23 0.85
C THR A 114 4.58 3.30 -0.66
N VAL A 115 5.55 4.09 -1.10
CA VAL A 115 5.94 4.19 -2.50
C VAL A 115 7.46 4.19 -2.62
N PRO A 116 8.01 3.68 -3.74
CA PRO A 116 9.45 3.69 -3.96
C PRO A 116 9.98 5.13 -4.11
N SER A 117 11.27 5.30 -3.83
CA SER A 117 12.01 6.50 -4.22
C SER A 117 12.55 6.31 -5.64
N PRO A 118 12.75 7.39 -6.42
CA PRO A 118 13.29 7.29 -7.79
C PRO A 118 14.65 6.60 -7.88
N ARG A 119 15.41 6.59 -6.79
CA ARG A 119 16.74 5.93 -6.71
C ARG A 119 16.68 4.40 -6.65
N ILE A 120 15.49 3.82 -6.42
CA ILE A 120 15.34 2.37 -6.27
C ILE A 120 15.68 1.66 -7.59
N ASP A 121 15.33 2.25 -8.73
CA ASP A 121 15.54 1.64 -10.05
C ASP A 121 17.00 1.36 -10.33
N THR A 122 17.90 2.29 -9.97
CA THR A 122 19.35 2.11 -10.11
C THR A 122 19.86 1.00 -9.22
N ILE A 123 19.40 0.91 -7.97
CA ILE A 123 19.87 -0.11 -7.02
C ILE A 123 19.31 -1.48 -7.37
N LEU A 124 18.04 -1.56 -7.78
CA LEU A 124 17.46 -2.81 -8.26
C LEU A 124 18.17 -3.32 -9.51
N ALA A 125 18.54 -2.43 -10.44
CA ALA A 125 19.33 -2.82 -11.62
C ALA A 125 20.68 -3.47 -11.21
N VAL A 126 21.38 -2.89 -10.24
CA VAL A 126 22.63 -3.45 -9.69
C VAL A 126 22.38 -4.80 -9.00
N LEU A 127 21.37 -4.90 -8.14
CA LEU A 127 21.03 -6.14 -7.43
C LEU A 127 20.60 -7.26 -8.40
N ARG A 128 19.91 -6.92 -9.48
CA ARG A 128 19.56 -7.87 -10.55
C ARG A 128 20.78 -8.33 -11.32
N PHE A 129 21.71 -7.43 -11.64
CA PHE A 129 22.97 -7.81 -12.29
C PHE A 129 23.68 -8.89 -11.48
N PHE A 130 23.69 -8.79 -10.16
CA PHE A 130 24.23 -9.81 -9.27
C PHE A 130 23.26 -10.96 -8.97
N ARG A 131 22.08 -11.04 -9.62
CA ARG A 131 21.04 -12.05 -9.39
C ARG A 131 20.59 -12.22 -7.94
N LEU A 132 20.65 -11.15 -7.15
CA LEU A 132 20.29 -11.14 -5.73
C LEU A 132 18.79 -10.93 -5.50
N VAL A 133 18.07 -10.36 -6.46
CA VAL A 133 16.63 -10.16 -6.46
C VAL A 133 16.03 -10.66 -7.78
N ASP A 134 14.80 -11.15 -7.75
CA ASP A 134 14.10 -11.60 -8.97
C ASP A 134 13.47 -10.44 -9.74
N GLY A 135 13.55 -9.22 -9.22
CA GLY A 135 12.99 -8.02 -9.82
C GLY A 135 11.58 -8.23 -10.34
N MET A 136 10.57 -7.96 -9.52
CA MET A 136 9.26 -7.70 -10.09
C MET A 136 9.40 -6.52 -11.04
N ALA A 137 9.07 -6.78 -12.30
CA ALA A 137 8.99 -5.90 -13.46
C ALA A 137 9.49 -4.45 -13.26
N LEU A 138 10.78 -4.21 -13.54
CA LEU A 138 11.32 -2.84 -13.72
C LEU A 138 10.54 -2.07 -14.82
N GLU A 139 9.86 -2.78 -15.68
CA GLU A 139 9.06 -2.21 -16.77
C GLU A 139 7.83 -1.44 -16.28
N GLU A 140 7.40 -1.66 -15.03
CA GLU A 140 6.24 -0.98 -14.43
C GLU A 140 6.61 0.17 -13.47
N HIS A 141 7.90 0.38 -13.15
CA HIS A 141 8.36 1.40 -12.19
C HIS A 141 8.93 2.66 -12.84
N HIS A 142 8.36 3.14 -13.92
CA HIS A 142 8.86 4.32 -14.63
C HIS A 142 8.91 5.56 -13.72
N GLY A 143 9.98 5.67 -12.91
CA GLY A 143 10.35 6.92 -12.26
C GLY A 143 9.27 7.57 -11.39
N PHE A 144 8.49 6.77 -10.61
CA PHE A 144 7.45 7.34 -9.75
C PHE A 144 8.03 8.43 -8.85
N ASN A 145 7.44 9.62 -8.90
CA ASN A 145 7.84 10.74 -8.07
C ASN A 145 7.01 10.82 -6.79
N PRO A 146 7.58 10.51 -5.61
CA PRO A 146 6.85 10.57 -4.35
C PRO A 146 6.29 11.94 -3.98
N SER A 147 6.78 13.02 -4.59
CA SER A 147 6.32 14.37 -4.30
C SER A 147 4.87 14.62 -4.72
N VAL A 148 4.33 13.80 -5.66
CA VAL A 148 2.93 13.93 -6.10
C VAL A 148 1.95 13.37 -5.06
N VAL A 149 2.40 12.51 -4.15
CA VAL A 149 1.53 11.81 -3.19
C VAL A 149 0.85 12.79 -2.25
N LYS A 150 1.61 13.74 -1.68
CA LYS A 150 1.05 14.72 -0.74
C LYS A 150 -0.07 15.55 -1.37
N PRO A 151 0.15 16.30 -2.47
CA PRO A 151 -0.92 17.11 -3.07
C PRO A 151 -2.10 16.26 -3.54
N LEU A 152 -1.86 15.03 -4.02
CA LEU A 152 -2.90 14.12 -4.46
C LEU A 152 -3.88 13.75 -3.34
N PHE A 153 -3.39 13.47 -2.14
CA PHE A 153 -4.24 13.12 -1.00
C PHE A 153 -4.84 14.37 -0.34
N GLU A 154 -4.08 15.48 -0.24
CA GLU A 154 -4.59 16.72 0.33
C GLU A 154 -5.76 17.30 -0.50
N SER A 155 -5.73 17.20 -1.83
CA SER A 155 -6.85 17.60 -2.69
C SER A 155 -8.13 16.80 -2.47
N ALA A 156 -8.05 15.61 -1.87
CA ALA A 156 -9.17 14.72 -1.59
C ALA A 156 -9.64 14.78 -0.11
N GLY A 157 -9.25 15.81 0.65
CA GLY A 157 -9.70 15.99 2.03
C GLY A 157 -8.88 15.24 3.08
N PHE A 158 -7.61 15.04 2.82
CA PHE A 158 -6.68 14.45 3.78
C PHE A 158 -5.65 15.47 4.27
N ARG A 159 -5.11 15.23 5.46
CA ARG A 159 -3.96 15.95 6.01
C ARG A 159 -2.80 14.97 6.16
N LEU A 160 -1.62 15.37 5.66
CA LEU A 160 -0.40 14.61 5.89
C LEU A 160 0.01 14.68 7.37
N ALA A 161 -0.01 13.52 8.05
CA ALA A 161 0.42 13.39 9.43
C ALA A 161 1.90 12.97 9.54
N ILE A 162 2.34 12.05 8.68
CA ILE A 162 3.71 11.53 8.72
C ILE A 162 4.23 11.34 7.29
N HIS A 163 5.48 11.76 7.05
CA HIS A 163 6.28 11.36 5.91
C HIS A 163 7.66 10.94 6.39
N LYS A 164 8.06 9.70 6.12
CA LYS A 164 9.37 9.16 6.51
C LYS A 164 9.98 8.36 5.36
N LYS A 165 11.29 8.49 5.19
CA LYS A 165 12.07 7.59 4.33
C LYS A 165 12.56 6.40 5.15
N PHE A 166 12.62 5.22 4.53
CA PHE A 166 13.13 4.00 5.14
C PHE A 166 13.81 3.11 4.10
N GLN A 167 14.35 1.97 4.51
CA GLN A 167 15.15 1.10 3.64
C GLN A 167 16.27 1.88 2.93
N LEU A 168 17.11 2.57 3.73
CA LEU A 168 18.22 3.40 3.22
C LEU A 168 17.74 4.53 2.26
N GLY A 169 16.52 5.01 2.44
CA GLY A 169 15.94 6.05 1.59
C GLY A 169 15.32 5.56 0.28
N LEU A 170 15.24 4.24 0.08
CA LEU A 170 14.67 3.62 -1.13
C LEU A 170 13.14 3.60 -1.15
N ASN A 171 12.53 3.75 0.01
CA ASN A 171 11.08 3.80 0.15
C ASN A 171 10.63 4.99 1.00
N ASN A 172 9.45 5.48 0.70
CA ASN A 172 8.75 6.51 1.44
C ASN A 172 7.52 5.92 2.11
N LEU A 173 7.30 6.27 3.36
CA LEU A 173 6.09 6.00 4.12
C LEU A 173 5.33 7.31 4.29
N PHE A 174 4.05 7.30 3.93
CA PHE A 174 3.13 8.40 4.16
C PHE A 174 1.97 7.91 5.04
N VAL A 175 1.57 8.76 6.00
CA VAL A 175 0.35 8.57 6.79
C VAL A 175 -0.50 9.82 6.63
N PHE A 176 -1.71 9.62 6.18
CA PHE A 176 -2.71 10.67 6.03
C PHE A 176 -3.87 10.43 6.98
N THR A 177 -4.39 11.49 7.59
CA THR A 177 -5.62 11.48 8.38
C THR A 177 -6.73 12.16 7.59
N LYS A 178 -7.93 11.59 7.66
CA LYS A 178 -9.11 12.19 7.06
C LYS A 178 -9.43 13.52 7.74
N ILE A 179 -9.76 14.53 6.94
CA ILE A 179 -10.31 15.80 7.43
C ILE A 179 -11.83 15.66 7.38
N VAL A 180 -12.48 15.86 8.52
CA VAL A 180 -13.95 15.83 8.64
C VAL A 180 -14.54 17.14 8.17
#